data_308a849a42ad0f78b155607700f6f1b0
#
_entry.id   308a849a42ad0f78b155607700f6f1b0
#
_cell.length_a   1.000
_cell.length_b   1.000
_cell.length_c   1.000
_cell.angle_alpha   90.00
_cell.angle_beta   90.00
_cell.angle_gamma   90.00
#
_symmetry.space_group_name_H-M   'P 1'
#
loop_
_entity.id
_entity.type
_entity.pdbx_description
1 polymer ?
#
loop_
_entity_poly.entity_id
_entity_poly.type
_entity_poly.pdbx_seq_one_letter_code
_entity_poly.pdbx_strand_id
1 'polypeptide(L)'
;VGVPVIVLGAAVVAAGGRETPRAEVAARSGPAARVQPPDDERPGADDARAEALAYFRLRDHEGDAVRHVTDVWQSGDYLRVYTDLGEGDVNARPALRLCGWAARFLTDGGEETPRVFVHGHSRDDGAIVLANRRTATDDCRVD
;
A
#
# COMPACT_ATOMS: atom_id res chain seq x y z
N VAL A 1 23.48 -21.17 -73.07
CA VAL A 1 22.21 -20.75 -73.62
C VAL A 1 21.15 -21.00 -72.47
N GLY A 2 20.93 -20.01 -71.65
CA GLY A 2 19.99 -20.08 -70.59
C GLY A 2 18.97 -18.95 -70.71
N VAL A 3 17.73 -19.30 -70.75
CA VAL A 3 16.60 -18.38 -70.86
C VAL A 3 16.16 -17.98 -69.46
N PRO A 4 16.04 -16.70 -69.14
CA PRO A 4 15.49 -16.32 -67.86
C PRO A 4 13.95 -16.32 -67.94
N VAL A 5 13.35 -17.03 -67.02
CA VAL A 5 11.91 -16.96 -66.74
C VAL A 5 11.66 -15.82 -65.78
N ILE A 6 10.99 -14.80 -66.30
CA ILE A 6 10.51 -13.70 -65.46
C ILE A 6 9.13 -14.11 -64.93
N VAL A 7 9.06 -14.37 -63.61
CA VAL A 7 7.77 -14.54 -62.93
C VAL A 7 7.35 -13.18 -62.40
N LEU A 8 6.36 -12.57 -63.06
CA LEU A 8 5.67 -11.41 -62.51
C LEU A 8 4.73 -11.88 -61.38
N GLY A 9 5.14 -11.73 -60.16
CA GLY A 9 4.29 -11.86 -59.00
C GLY A 9 3.46 -10.59 -58.83
N ALA A 10 2.19 -10.65 -59.09
CA ALA A 10 1.26 -9.60 -58.75
C ALA A 10 1.10 -9.51 -57.20
N ALA A 11 1.65 -8.48 -56.64
CA ALA A 11 1.38 -8.15 -55.25
C ALA A 11 -0.03 -7.57 -55.16
N VAL A 12 -0.96 -8.36 -54.68
CA VAL A 12 -2.26 -7.87 -54.26
C VAL A 12 -2.03 -7.18 -52.92
N VAL A 13 -1.96 -5.87 -53.00
CA VAL A 13 -2.05 -5.06 -51.77
C VAL A 13 -3.51 -5.05 -51.36
N ALA A 14 -3.90 -5.97 -50.55
CA ALA A 14 -5.13 -5.85 -49.81
C ALA A 14 -4.96 -4.68 -48.82
N ALA A 15 -5.44 -3.53 -49.23
CA ALA A 15 -5.71 -2.44 -48.31
C ALA A 15 -6.89 -2.85 -47.41
N GLY A 16 -6.62 -3.78 -46.52
CA GLY A 16 -7.47 -4.02 -45.40
C GLY A 16 -7.39 -2.80 -44.49
N GLY A 17 -8.40 -1.96 -44.62
CA GLY A 17 -8.59 -0.87 -43.70
C GLY A 17 -8.56 -1.42 -42.26
N ARG A 18 -7.45 -1.23 -41.65
CA ARG A 18 -7.40 -1.37 -40.18
C ARG A 18 -8.06 -0.14 -39.64
N GLU A 19 -9.37 -0.17 -39.55
CA GLU A 19 -10.01 0.55 -38.48
C GLU A 19 -9.40 0.04 -37.20
N THR A 20 -8.32 0.68 -36.83
CA THR A 20 -7.82 0.53 -35.48
C THR A 20 -8.92 0.98 -34.54
N PRO A 21 -9.20 0.24 -33.49
CA PRO A 21 -10.21 0.61 -32.51
C PRO A 21 -9.71 1.76 -31.64
N ARG A 22 -9.33 2.83 -32.29
CA ARG A 22 -8.83 4.04 -31.64
C ARG A 22 -9.93 4.75 -30.84
N ALA A 23 -11.17 4.56 -31.29
CA ALA A 23 -12.34 5.12 -30.62
C ALA A 23 -12.59 4.50 -29.26
N GLU A 24 -12.30 3.23 -29.06
CA GLU A 24 -12.47 2.55 -27.77
C GLU A 24 -11.45 2.99 -26.73
N VAL A 25 -10.23 3.29 -27.13
CA VAL A 25 -9.20 3.79 -26.23
C VAL A 25 -9.54 5.20 -25.74
N ALA A 26 -10.12 6.04 -26.60
CA ALA A 26 -10.56 7.38 -26.21
C ALA A 26 -11.77 7.36 -25.29
N ALA A 27 -12.68 6.40 -25.42
CA ALA A 27 -13.84 6.26 -24.56
C ALA A 27 -13.50 5.79 -23.14
N ARG A 28 -12.34 5.17 -22.94
CA ARG A 28 -11.85 4.72 -21.64
C ARG A 28 -11.06 5.78 -20.88
N SER A 29 -10.76 6.87 -21.51
CA SER A 29 -10.12 8.05 -20.90
C SER A 29 -11.12 8.95 -20.18
N GLY A 30 -12.34 8.49 -19.96
CA GLY A 30 -13.34 9.20 -19.17
C GLY A 30 -12.90 9.43 -17.73
N PRO A 31 -13.54 10.37 -17.02
CA PRO A 31 -13.18 10.74 -15.63
C PRO A 31 -13.39 9.62 -14.59
N ALA A 32 -13.60 8.41 -15.01
CA ALA A 32 -13.76 7.23 -14.19
C ALA A 32 -12.43 6.57 -13.77
N ALA A 33 -11.30 7.21 -13.94
CA ALA A 33 -10.10 6.87 -13.19
C ALA A 33 -10.30 7.30 -11.71
N ARG A 34 -11.37 6.83 -11.09
CA ARG A 34 -11.36 6.64 -9.66
C ARG A 34 -10.26 5.64 -9.42
N VAL A 35 -9.18 6.13 -8.83
CA VAL A 35 -8.30 5.27 -8.08
C VAL A 35 -9.23 4.56 -7.11
N GLN A 36 -9.58 3.31 -7.43
CA GLN A 36 -10.17 2.44 -6.45
C GLN A 36 -9.19 2.43 -5.28
N PRO A 37 -9.68 2.61 -4.05
CA PRO A 37 -8.86 2.28 -2.90
C PRO A 37 -8.25 0.91 -3.17
N PRO A 38 -6.98 0.69 -2.88
CA PRO A 38 -6.37 -0.62 -3.02
C PRO A 38 -7.28 -1.60 -2.31
N ASP A 39 -7.60 -2.67 -2.99
CA ASP A 39 -8.52 -3.71 -2.56
C ASP A 39 -8.33 -4.05 -1.08
N ASP A 40 -9.14 -3.45 -0.23
CA ASP A 40 -9.23 -3.79 1.19
C ASP A 40 -9.88 -5.18 1.39
N GLU A 41 -10.25 -5.82 0.30
CA GLU A 41 -10.87 -7.13 0.26
C GLU A 41 -9.91 -8.25 -0.14
N ARG A 42 -8.64 -8.19 0.27
CA ARG A 42 -7.83 -9.39 0.20
C ARG A 42 -8.31 -10.36 1.28
N PRO A 43 -8.65 -11.61 0.91
CA PRO A 43 -8.90 -12.65 1.91
C PRO A 43 -7.71 -12.72 2.87
N GLY A 44 -7.96 -12.46 4.15
CA GLY A 44 -6.93 -12.41 5.19
C GLY A 44 -6.52 -11.01 5.67
N ALA A 45 -6.91 -9.92 5.00
CA ALA A 45 -6.61 -8.57 5.48
C ALA A 45 -7.31 -8.26 6.80
N ASP A 46 -8.59 -8.64 6.92
CA ASP A 46 -9.35 -8.48 8.16
C ASP A 46 -8.81 -9.37 9.28
N ASP A 47 -8.35 -10.58 8.96
CA ASP A 47 -7.74 -11.48 9.93
C ASP A 47 -6.42 -10.91 10.47
N ALA A 48 -5.53 -10.45 9.59
CA ALA A 48 -4.27 -9.82 9.98
C ALA A 48 -4.47 -8.55 10.82
N ARG A 49 -5.49 -7.76 10.49
CA ARG A 49 -5.91 -6.60 11.27
C ARG A 49 -6.37 -7.00 12.68
N ALA A 50 -7.23 -8.00 12.77
CA ALA A 50 -7.76 -8.49 14.04
C ALA A 50 -6.63 -9.06 14.92
N GLU A 51 -5.70 -9.82 14.34
CA GLU A 51 -4.54 -10.36 15.03
C GLU A 51 -3.61 -9.27 15.57
N ALA A 52 -3.29 -8.26 14.75
CA ALA A 52 -2.47 -7.13 15.18
C ALA A 52 -3.13 -6.35 16.33
N LEU A 53 -4.43 -6.06 16.23
CA LEU A 53 -5.17 -5.38 17.29
C LEU A 53 -5.20 -6.21 18.59
N ALA A 54 -5.39 -7.52 18.50
CA ALA A 54 -5.34 -8.41 19.65
C ALA A 54 -3.95 -8.42 20.30
N TYR A 55 -2.91 -8.45 19.47
CA TYR A 55 -1.52 -8.36 19.91
C TYR A 55 -1.22 -7.07 20.69
N PHE A 56 -1.71 -5.93 20.17
CA PHE A 56 -1.55 -4.62 20.83
C PHE A 56 -2.30 -4.56 22.15
N ARG A 57 -3.54 -5.04 22.19
CA ARG A 57 -4.37 -5.05 23.43
C ARG A 57 -3.72 -5.86 24.56
N LEU A 58 -3.08 -6.97 24.24
CA LEU A 58 -2.38 -7.79 25.24
C LEU A 58 -1.18 -7.06 25.87
N ARG A 59 -0.62 -6.06 25.20
CA ARG A 59 0.54 -5.29 25.65
C ARG A 59 0.20 -3.94 26.24
N ASP A 60 -0.97 -3.43 25.92
CA ASP A 60 -1.45 -2.14 26.41
C ASP A 60 -2.23 -2.29 27.71
N HIS A 61 -1.49 -2.58 28.78
CA HIS A 61 -2.09 -2.76 30.11
C HIS A 61 -2.76 -1.50 30.67
N GLU A 62 -2.32 -0.33 30.20
CA GLU A 62 -2.86 0.96 30.61
C GLU A 62 -4.00 1.43 29.69
N GLY A 63 -4.14 0.85 28.48
CA GLY A 63 -5.15 1.20 27.51
C GLY A 63 -4.95 2.59 26.91
N ASP A 64 -3.76 3.17 27.03
CA ASP A 64 -3.48 4.55 26.63
C ASP A 64 -3.03 4.70 25.18
N ALA A 65 -2.64 3.62 24.51
CA ALA A 65 -2.21 3.65 23.13
C ALA A 65 -3.23 3.02 22.17
N VAL A 66 -3.74 1.84 22.48
CA VAL A 66 -4.67 1.11 21.58
C VAL A 66 -6.00 1.83 21.39
N ARG A 67 -6.46 2.59 22.39
CA ARG A 67 -7.69 3.39 22.27
C ARG A 67 -7.63 4.41 21.12
N HIS A 68 -6.44 4.81 20.71
CA HIS A 68 -6.21 5.75 19.61
C HIS A 68 -6.18 5.08 18.22
N VAL A 69 -6.11 3.75 18.16
CA VAL A 69 -6.04 3.04 16.89
C VAL A 69 -7.41 3.03 16.21
N THR A 70 -7.47 3.61 15.03
CA THR A 70 -8.67 3.64 14.19
C THR A 70 -8.65 2.53 13.14
N ASP A 71 -7.46 2.19 12.62
CA ASP A 71 -7.30 1.13 11.64
C ASP A 71 -5.88 0.54 11.64
N VAL A 72 -5.73 -0.67 11.10
CA VAL A 72 -4.45 -1.33 10.89
C VAL A 72 -4.45 -1.98 9.51
N TRP A 73 -3.41 -1.76 8.75
CA TRP A 73 -3.22 -2.36 7.44
C TRP A 73 -1.85 -3.02 7.35
N GLN A 74 -1.81 -4.25 6.86
CA GLN A 74 -0.58 -5.04 6.71
C GLN A 74 -0.40 -5.53 5.28
N SER A 75 0.83 -5.49 4.78
CA SER A 75 1.23 -6.13 3.53
C SER A 75 2.68 -6.61 3.64
N GLY A 76 2.85 -7.93 3.80
CA GLY A 76 4.16 -8.54 4.02
C GLY A 76 4.89 -7.96 5.23
N ASP A 77 6.09 -7.45 5.02
CA ASP A 77 6.96 -6.82 6.02
C ASP A 77 6.52 -5.42 6.46
N TYR A 78 5.44 -4.92 5.91
CA TYR A 78 4.98 -3.55 6.06
C TYR A 78 3.67 -3.47 6.83
N LEU A 79 3.63 -2.65 7.89
CA LEU A 79 2.43 -2.43 8.69
C LEU A 79 2.19 -0.93 8.90
N ARG A 80 0.98 -0.50 8.64
CA ARG A 80 0.48 0.85 8.95
C ARG A 80 -0.51 0.78 10.10
N VAL A 81 -0.34 1.64 11.07
CA VAL A 81 -1.28 1.85 12.16
C VAL A 81 -1.84 3.26 12.00
N TYR A 82 -3.14 3.36 11.82
CA TYR A 82 -3.84 4.64 11.75
C TYR A 82 -4.42 4.98 13.11
N THR A 83 -4.29 6.24 13.51
CA THR A 83 -4.73 6.72 14.82
C THR A 83 -5.53 8.02 14.70
N ASP A 84 -6.25 8.36 15.76
CA ASP A 84 -6.90 9.64 15.96
C ASP A 84 -5.98 10.71 16.59
N LEU A 85 -4.69 10.40 16.77
CA LEU A 85 -3.69 11.33 17.27
C LEU A 85 -3.38 12.43 16.25
N GLY A 86 -2.92 13.58 16.73
CA GLY A 86 -2.64 14.77 15.91
C GLY A 86 -1.15 15.07 15.75
N GLU A 87 -0.83 16.16 15.06
CA GLU A 87 0.55 16.62 14.82
C GLU A 87 1.36 16.84 16.11
N GLY A 88 0.69 17.25 17.19
CA GLY A 88 1.33 17.44 18.49
C GLY A 88 1.85 16.15 19.13
N ASP A 89 1.44 15.01 18.59
CA ASP A 89 1.76 13.69 19.11
C ASP A 89 2.91 12.99 18.36
N VAL A 90 3.64 13.73 17.51
CA VAL A 90 4.87 13.23 16.87
C VAL A 90 5.85 12.79 17.97
N ASN A 91 6.31 11.54 17.89
CA ASN A 91 7.15 10.91 18.89
C ASN A 91 6.54 10.83 20.29
N ALA A 92 5.24 11.03 20.42
CA ALA A 92 4.54 10.84 21.69
C ALA A 92 4.52 9.38 22.12
N ARG A 93 4.40 9.16 23.43
CA ARG A 93 4.44 7.82 24.02
C ARG A 93 3.46 6.82 23.39
N PRO A 94 2.18 7.15 23.11
CA PRO A 94 1.27 6.24 22.42
C PRO A 94 1.75 5.83 21.05
N ALA A 95 2.22 6.79 20.23
CA ALA A 95 2.72 6.53 18.89
C ALA A 95 3.95 5.62 18.88
N LEU A 96 4.92 5.89 19.77
CA LEU A 96 6.14 5.08 19.90
C LEU A 96 5.84 3.66 20.39
N ARG A 97 4.90 3.49 21.32
CA ARG A 97 4.45 2.17 21.79
C ARG A 97 3.82 1.36 20.65
N LEU A 98 2.89 1.96 19.92
CA LEU A 98 2.24 1.32 18.77
C LEU A 98 3.25 0.89 17.71
N CYS A 99 4.22 1.75 17.40
CA CYS A 99 5.29 1.42 16.46
C CYS A 99 6.14 0.25 16.96
N GLY A 100 6.56 0.25 18.22
CA GLY A 100 7.34 -0.83 18.81
C GLY A 100 6.59 -2.16 18.85
N TRP A 101 5.30 -2.16 19.19
CA TRP A 101 4.47 -3.37 19.20
C TRP A 101 4.21 -3.90 17.79
N ALA A 102 3.96 -3.01 16.82
CA ALA A 102 3.78 -3.37 15.43
C ALA A 102 5.04 -4.01 14.84
N ALA A 103 6.22 -3.47 15.15
CA ALA A 103 7.49 -4.07 14.74
C ALA A 103 7.69 -5.47 15.33
N ARG A 104 7.38 -5.65 16.62
CA ARG A 104 7.45 -6.96 17.27
C ARG A 104 6.43 -7.95 16.71
N PHE A 105 5.22 -7.48 16.43
CA PHE A 105 4.19 -8.31 15.80
C PHE A 105 4.67 -8.89 14.47
N LEU A 106 5.26 -8.07 13.61
CA LEU A 106 5.84 -8.52 12.34
C LEU A 106 7.02 -9.47 12.57
N THR A 107 7.92 -9.17 13.52
CA THR A 107 9.07 -10.02 13.83
C THR A 107 8.63 -11.38 14.38
N ASP A 108 7.65 -11.41 15.27
CA ASP A 108 7.07 -12.64 15.82
C ASP A 108 6.37 -13.47 14.72
N GLY A 109 5.87 -12.79 13.68
CA GLY A 109 5.33 -13.38 12.45
C GLY A 109 6.37 -13.86 11.44
N GLY A 110 7.67 -13.66 11.72
CA GLY A 110 8.78 -14.13 10.88
C GLY A 110 9.43 -13.07 10.00
N GLU A 111 9.03 -11.78 10.13
CA GLU A 111 9.64 -10.70 9.34
C GLU A 111 10.98 -10.27 9.95
N GLU A 112 12.06 -10.40 9.18
CA GLU A 112 13.41 -10.04 9.62
C GLU A 112 13.65 -8.52 9.64
N THR A 113 13.00 -7.80 8.73
CA THR A 113 13.15 -6.35 8.55
C THR A 113 11.79 -5.64 8.57
N PRO A 114 11.10 -5.62 9.73
CA PRO A 114 9.77 -5.05 9.82
C PRO A 114 9.79 -3.54 9.54
N ARG A 115 8.88 -3.08 8.69
CA ARG A 115 8.65 -1.67 8.40
C ARG A 115 7.31 -1.23 8.94
N VAL A 116 7.32 -0.23 9.79
CA VAL A 116 6.14 0.25 10.49
C VAL A 116 5.98 1.75 10.33
N PHE A 117 4.75 2.18 10.12
CA PHE A 117 4.37 3.59 10.13
C PHE A 117 3.12 3.78 10.99
N VAL A 118 3.20 4.66 11.95
CA VAL A 118 2.07 5.11 12.76
C VAL A 118 1.63 6.46 12.23
N HIS A 119 0.39 6.53 11.76
CA HIS A 119 -0.19 7.71 11.16
C HIS A 119 -1.18 8.39 12.12
N GLY A 120 -1.16 9.71 12.11
CA GLY A 120 -2.16 10.55 12.74
C GLY A 120 -2.72 11.57 11.75
N HIS A 121 -3.43 12.55 12.27
CA HIS A 121 -4.04 13.62 11.47
C HIS A 121 -3.22 14.90 11.52
N SER A 122 -3.00 15.52 10.37
CA SER A 122 -2.50 16.89 10.29
C SER A 122 -3.66 17.89 10.46
N ARG A 123 -3.32 19.15 10.75
CA ARG A 123 -4.31 20.22 10.87
C ARG A 123 -5.07 20.53 9.59
N ASP A 124 -4.50 20.14 8.46
CA ASP A 124 -5.05 20.37 7.12
C ASP A 124 -5.78 19.12 6.57
N ASP A 125 -6.35 18.29 7.45
CA ASP A 125 -7.07 17.06 7.14
C ASP A 125 -6.22 16.01 6.36
N GLY A 126 -4.90 16.13 6.39
CA GLY A 126 -3.97 15.16 5.82
C GLY A 126 -3.53 14.10 6.83
N ALA A 127 -2.83 13.09 6.34
CA ALA A 127 -2.15 12.11 7.18
C ALA A 127 -0.72 12.58 7.48
N ILE A 128 -0.28 12.39 8.72
CA ILE A 128 1.08 12.66 9.17
C ILE A 128 1.67 11.39 9.80
N VAL A 129 2.99 11.21 9.69
CA VAL A 129 3.69 10.12 10.36
C VAL A 129 4.10 10.58 11.77
N LEU A 130 3.61 9.90 12.77
CA LEU A 130 3.87 10.19 14.19
C LEU A 130 5.04 9.39 14.75
N ALA A 131 5.24 8.19 14.23
CA ALA A 131 6.34 7.29 14.57
C ALA A 131 6.59 6.36 13.40
N ASN A 132 7.83 5.98 13.13
CA ASN A 132 8.15 5.02 12.08
C ASN A 132 9.38 4.17 12.40
N ARG A 133 9.40 2.98 11.83
CA ARG A 133 10.56 2.10 11.77
C ARG A 133 10.74 1.65 10.32
N ARG A 134 11.86 1.99 9.72
CA ARG A 134 12.19 1.69 8.31
C ARG A 134 13.29 0.64 8.19
N THR A 135 14.09 0.51 9.25
CA THR A 135 15.22 -0.42 9.33
C THR A 135 15.19 -1.21 10.64
N ALA A 136 15.95 -2.28 10.72
CA ALA A 136 16.03 -3.10 11.93
C ALA A 136 16.60 -2.35 13.15
N THR A 137 17.31 -1.25 12.94
CA THR A 137 17.98 -0.47 13.98
C THR A 137 17.24 0.80 14.39
N ASP A 138 16.17 1.17 13.68
CA ASP A 138 15.39 2.37 14.01
C ASP A 138 14.66 2.19 15.35
N ASP A 139 14.58 3.27 16.13
CA ASP A 139 13.94 3.32 17.45
C ASP A 139 12.50 3.83 17.42
N CYS A 140 11.87 3.81 16.25
CA CYS A 140 10.52 4.33 15.99
C CYS A 140 10.37 5.87 16.01
N ARG A 141 11.42 6.62 16.22
CA ARG A 141 11.34 8.08 16.22
C ARG A 141 11.38 8.64 14.80
N VAL A 142 10.64 9.72 14.62
CA VAL A 142 10.69 10.57 13.43
C VAL A 142 11.64 11.73 13.72
N ASP A 143 12.58 11.99 12.82
CA ASP A 143 13.52 13.11 12.87
C ASP A 143 12.86 14.43 12.47
#